data_2b2d21bfff437c6c6d8bc4d10fffbd5d
#
_entry.id   2b2d21bfff437c6c6d8bc4d10fffbd5d
#
_cell.length_a   1.000
_cell.length_b   1.000
_cell.length_c   1.000
_cell.angle_alpha   90.00
_cell.angle_beta   90.00
_cell.angle_gamma   90.00
#
_symmetry.space_group_name_H-M   'P 1'
#
loop_
_entity.id
_entity.type
_entity.pdbx_description
1 polymer ?
#
loop_
_entity_poly.entity_id
_entity_poly.type
_entity_poly.pdbx_seq_one_letter_code
_entity_poly.pdbx_strand_id
1 'polypeptide(L)'
;NRVLNKEGEVERLLGINMDMTEVKQLNEALFQEKERLHITLDSIGEAVVCIDMAMKITFMNPVAEKMSGWTQEEALGVPLLTVLHITFGDNGPLMENIYSADTSRSAIEQDVVLHCRSGGSYDVHYSITPLSTLDGSNIGSVLVIQDVTESRKMLRQLSYSASHDALTHLANRASFEKQLRILLQTVN
;
A
#
# COMPACT_ATOMS: atom_id res chain seq x y z
N ASN A 1 42.43 25.07 16.28
CA ASN A 1 43.01 26.24 15.64
C ASN A 1 44.41 26.50 16.24
N ARG A 2 45.36 26.88 15.40
CA ARG A 2 46.73 27.27 15.81
C ARG A 2 46.71 28.78 16.03
N VAL A 3 47.21 29.21 17.19
CA VAL A 3 47.45 30.61 17.45
C VAL A 3 48.95 30.82 17.25
N LEU A 4 49.35 31.73 16.35
CA LEU A 4 50.71 32.03 16.01
C LEU A 4 51.15 33.29 16.74
N ASN A 5 52.43 33.35 17.18
CA ASN A 5 53.07 34.55 17.71
C ASN A 5 53.41 35.54 16.58
N LYS A 6 53.98 36.69 16.92
CA LYS A 6 54.37 37.73 15.95
C LYS A 6 55.47 37.29 14.98
N GLU A 7 56.15 36.21 15.28
CA GLU A 7 57.25 35.61 14.50
C GLU A 7 56.78 34.45 13.62
N GLY A 8 55.44 34.11 13.66
CA GLY A 8 54.84 33.05 12.86
C GLY A 8 54.98 31.64 13.45
N GLU A 9 55.46 31.51 14.69
CA GLU A 9 55.57 30.25 15.37
C GLU A 9 54.29 29.94 16.16
N VAL A 10 53.97 28.63 16.36
CA VAL A 10 52.77 28.18 17.09
C VAL A 10 52.91 28.46 18.58
N GLU A 11 52.24 29.51 19.06
CA GLU A 11 52.24 29.90 20.47
C GLU A 11 51.28 29.06 21.32
N ARG A 12 50.10 28.75 20.76
CA ARG A 12 49.08 27.94 21.44
C ARG A 12 48.31 27.08 20.47
N LEU A 13 47.92 25.90 20.94
CA LEU A 13 46.92 25.06 20.31
C LEU A 13 45.60 25.20 21.08
N LEU A 14 44.60 25.82 20.47
CA LEU A 14 43.23 25.86 21.00
C LEU A 14 42.47 24.68 20.43
N GLY A 15 42.24 23.66 21.26
CA GLY A 15 41.30 22.55 20.99
C GLY A 15 39.98 22.79 21.70
N ILE A 16 38.89 22.79 20.97
CA ILE A 16 37.55 22.69 21.57
C ILE A 16 37.19 21.20 21.60
N ASN A 17 37.21 20.63 22.79
CA ASN A 17 36.65 19.28 23.01
C ASN A 17 35.13 19.45 23.20
N MET A 18 34.35 19.03 22.22
CA MET A 18 32.93 18.98 22.30
C MET A 18 32.54 17.55 22.58
N ASP A 19 31.86 17.30 23.73
CA ASP A 19 31.33 16.00 24.02
C ASP A 19 30.13 15.75 23.09
N MET A 20 30.29 14.81 22.17
CA MET A 20 29.30 14.43 21.17
C MET A 20 28.54 13.16 21.56
N THR A 21 28.73 12.66 22.79
CA THR A 21 28.21 11.38 23.23
C THR A 21 26.68 11.36 23.19
N GLU A 22 26.02 12.37 23.74
CA GLU A 22 24.56 12.46 23.73
C GLU A 22 23.99 12.56 22.31
N VAL A 23 24.64 13.37 21.45
CA VAL A 23 24.22 13.51 20.04
C VAL A 23 24.35 12.19 19.28
N LYS A 24 25.44 11.43 19.53
CA LYS A 24 25.62 10.12 18.92
C LYS A 24 24.59 9.11 19.43
N GLN A 25 24.34 9.06 20.75
CA GLN A 25 23.35 8.16 21.34
C GLN A 25 21.94 8.48 20.82
N LEU A 26 21.56 9.75 20.71
CA LEU A 26 20.28 10.16 20.17
C LEU A 26 20.13 9.77 18.69
N ASN A 27 21.18 9.98 17.89
CA ASN A 27 21.18 9.59 16.49
C ASN A 27 21.11 8.06 16.31
N GLU A 28 21.82 7.29 17.12
CA GLU A 28 21.74 5.84 17.12
C GLU A 28 20.35 5.34 17.51
N ALA A 29 19.75 5.90 18.56
CA ALA A 29 18.40 5.55 18.99
C ALA A 29 17.35 5.88 17.89
N LEU A 30 17.46 7.04 17.25
CA LEU A 30 16.60 7.44 16.14
C LEU A 30 16.78 6.51 14.93
N PHE A 31 18.01 6.13 14.62
CA PHE A 31 18.30 5.20 13.53
C PHE A 31 17.70 3.82 13.79
N GLN A 32 17.87 3.28 15.00
CA GLN A 32 17.31 2.00 15.40
C GLN A 32 15.77 2.00 15.37
N GLU A 33 15.14 3.09 15.84
CA GLU A 33 13.68 3.22 15.80
C GLU A 33 13.16 3.30 14.36
N LYS A 34 13.83 4.07 13.50
CA LYS A 34 13.51 4.15 12.07
C LYS A 34 13.65 2.77 11.40
N GLU A 35 14.73 2.05 11.66
CA GLU A 35 14.97 0.72 11.10
C GLU A 35 13.92 -0.29 11.58
N ARG A 36 13.55 -0.23 12.87
CA ARG A 36 12.48 -1.06 13.43
C ARG A 36 11.13 -0.80 12.74
N LEU A 37 10.79 0.47 12.50
CA LEU A 37 9.57 0.84 11.79
C LEU A 37 9.59 0.31 10.34
N HIS A 38 10.72 0.42 9.63
CA HIS A 38 10.87 -0.15 8.29
C HIS A 38 10.67 -1.67 8.29
N ILE A 39 11.37 -2.41 9.17
CA ILE A 39 11.21 -3.87 9.27
C ILE A 39 9.77 -4.24 9.58
N THR A 40 9.09 -3.47 10.43
CA THR A 40 7.68 -3.71 10.76
C THR A 40 6.79 -3.52 9.53
N LEU A 41 6.97 -2.45 8.75
CA LEU A 41 6.22 -2.20 7.52
C LEU A 41 6.53 -3.24 6.43
N ASP A 42 7.77 -3.68 6.33
CA ASP A 42 8.20 -4.71 5.36
C ASP A 42 7.69 -6.11 5.71
N SER A 43 7.49 -6.38 7.02
CA SER A 43 6.95 -7.66 7.50
C SER A 43 5.42 -7.78 7.35
N ILE A 44 4.72 -6.66 7.11
CA ILE A 44 3.31 -6.67 6.76
C ILE A 44 3.21 -7.21 5.33
N GLY A 45 2.50 -8.33 5.14
CA GLY A 45 2.30 -8.95 3.82
C GLY A 45 1.40 -8.13 2.88
N GLU A 46 1.12 -6.88 3.20
CA GLU A 46 0.30 -5.94 2.47
C GLU A 46 1.15 -4.84 1.85
N ALA A 47 0.73 -4.34 0.69
CA ALA A 47 1.40 -3.20 0.07
C ALA A 47 1.03 -1.91 0.80
N VAL A 48 2.05 -1.13 1.19
CA VAL A 48 1.89 0.16 1.88
C VAL A 48 2.48 1.26 1.01
N VAL A 49 1.68 2.28 0.74
CA VAL A 49 2.08 3.47 -0.03
C VAL A 49 1.69 4.72 0.75
N CYS A 50 2.63 5.62 1.00
CA CYS A 50 2.34 6.93 1.56
C CYS A 50 2.34 7.99 0.46
N ILE A 51 1.42 8.93 0.57
CA ILE A 51 1.28 10.04 -0.37
C ILE A 51 1.21 11.37 0.39
N ASP A 52 1.66 12.43 -0.26
CA ASP A 52 1.51 13.80 0.22
C ASP A 52 0.12 14.40 -0.14
N MET A 53 -0.10 15.64 0.24
CA MET A 53 -1.33 16.38 -0.05
C MET A 53 -1.55 16.63 -1.55
N ALA A 54 -0.52 16.52 -2.38
CA ALA A 54 -0.59 16.62 -3.84
C ALA A 54 -0.76 15.25 -4.53
N MET A 55 -1.08 14.19 -3.76
CA MET A 55 -1.23 12.80 -4.24
C MET A 55 0.05 12.21 -4.84
N LYS A 56 1.21 12.73 -4.47
CA LYS A 56 2.50 12.20 -4.89
C LYS A 56 3.04 11.21 -3.87
N ILE A 57 3.64 10.14 -4.36
CA ILE A 57 4.20 9.08 -3.52
C ILE A 57 5.41 9.62 -2.75
N THR A 58 5.40 9.39 -1.44
CA THR A 58 6.49 9.71 -0.50
C THR A 58 7.17 8.49 0.08
N PHE A 59 6.51 7.33 0.03
CA PHE A 59 7.04 6.05 0.50
C PHE A 59 6.31 4.88 -0.15
N MET A 60 7.03 3.81 -0.43
CA MET A 60 6.49 2.49 -0.82
C MET A 60 7.28 1.41 -0.09
N ASN A 61 6.59 0.38 0.43
CA ASN A 61 7.25 -0.80 0.97
C ASN A 61 7.56 -1.82 -0.17
N PRO A 62 8.43 -2.82 0.08
CA PRO A 62 8.79 -3.83 -0.93
C PRO A 62 7.61 -4.61 -1.52
N VAL A 63 6.53 -4.79 -0.74
CA VAL A 63 5.32 -5.46 -1.25
C VAL A 63 4.61 -4.59 -2.29
N ALA A 64 4.53 -3.27 -2.05
CA ALA A 64 3.97 -2.33 -3.02
C ALA A 64 4.81 -2.25 -4.30
N GLU A 65 6.14 -2.28 -4.19
CA GLU A 65 7.05 -2.37 -5.34
C GLU A 65 6.76 -3.60 -6.19
N LYS A 66 6.66 -4.77 -5.55
CA LYS A 66 6.37 -6.04 -6.23
C LYS A 66 5.01 -6.03 -6.93
N MET A 67 3.98 -5.50 -6.26
CA MET A 67 2.62 -5.50 -6.80
C MET A 67 2.44 -4.48 -7.92
N SER A 68 3.06 -3.31 -7.83
CA SER A 68 2.98 -2.25 -8.86
C SER A 68 3.96 -2.46 -10.02
N GLY A 69 5.10 -3.10 -9.76
CA GLY A 69 6.22 -3.23 -10.69
C GLY A 69 7.07 -1.95 -10.82
N TRP A 70 6.96 -1.04 -9.84
CA TRP A 70 7.78 0.17 -9.72
C TRP A 70 8.67 0.04 -8.48
N THR A 71 9.92 0.49 -8.58
CA THR A 71 10.76 0.63 -7.38
C THR A 71 10.37 1.90 -6.62
N GLN A 72 10.63 1.93 -5.31
CA GLN A 72 10.41 3.13 -4.51
C GLN A 72 11.14 4.35 -5.09
N GLU A 73 12.39 4.16 -5.56
CA GLU A 73 13.20 5.25 -6.14
C GLU A 73 12.55 5.85 -7.39
N GLU A 74 11.97 5.01 -8.27
CA GLU A 74 11.26 5.47 -9.47
C GLU A 74 9.92 6.13 -9.15
N ALA A 75 9.24 5.67 -8.09
CA ALA A 75 7.90 6.11 -7.72
C ALA A 75 7.89 7.39 -6.86
N LEU A 76 8.98 7.72 -6.16
CA LEU A 76 9.05 8.90 -5.30
C LEU A 76 8.76 10.19 -6.07
N GLY A 77 7.80 10.97 -5.57
CA GLY A 77 7.35 12.24 -6.17
C GLY A 77 6.47 12.09 -7.41
N VAL A 78 6.19 10.86 -7.86
CA VAL A 78 5.28 10.58 -8.98
C VAL A 78 3.84 10.54 -8.45
N PRO A 79 2.84 11.01 -9.23
CA PRO A 79 1.44 10.90 -8.85
C PRO A 79 1.02 9.44 -8.65
N LEU A 80 0.26 9.16 -7.59
CA LEU A 80 -0.18 7.83 -7.19
C LEU A 80 -0.82 7.03 -8.35
N LEU A 81 -1.76 7.65 -9.08
CA LEU A 81 -2.50 6.99 -10.16
C LEU A 81 -1.66 6.74 -11.42
N THR A 82 -0.45 7.31 -11.51
CA THR A 82 0.52 6.95 -12.54
C THR A 82 1.22 5.64 -12.22
N VAL A 83 1.46 5.40 -10.93
CA VAL A 83 2.16 4.21 -10.42
C VAL A 83 1.20 3.05 -10.19
N LEU A 84 0.04 3.33 -9.59
CA LEU A 84 -0.99 2.33 -9.29
C LEU A 84 -2.11 2.37 -10.33
N HIS A 85 -2.03 1.46 -11.30
CA HIS A 85 -3.08 1.24 -12.29
C HIS A 85 -4.17 0.34 -11.69
N ILE A 86 -5.22 0.95 -11.16
CA ILE A 86 -6.33 0.26 -10.50
C ILE A 86 -7.58 0.38 -11.36
N THR A 87 -8.27 -0.74 -11.63
CA THR A 87 -9.52 -0.79 -12.39
C THR A 87 -10.64 -1.42 -11.56
N PHE A 88 -11.89 -1.13 -11.94
CA PHE A 88 -13.06 -1.82 -11.39
C PHE A 88 -13.31 -3.09 -12.21
N GLY A 89 -12.85 -4.26 -11.67
CA GLY A 89 -12.82 -5.54 -12.39
C GLY A 89 -11.73 -5.61 -13.46
N ASP A 90 -11.60 -6.76 -14.11
CA ASP A 90 -10.51 -7.07 -15.07
C ASP A 90 -10.48 -6.14 -16.29
N ASN A 91 -11.64 -5.66 -16.75
CA ASN A 91 -11.78 -4.82 -17.95
C ASN A 91 -12.60 -3.55 -17.66
N GLY A 92 -12.69 -3.17 -16.40
CA GLY A 92 -13.44 -2.01 -15.97
C GLY A 92 -12.72 -0.68 -16.23
N PRO A 93 -13.39 0.45 -15.97
CA PRO A 93 -12.77 1.75 -16.08
C PRO A 93 -11.63 1.92 -15.08
N LEU A 94 -10.61 2.68 -15.48
CA LEU A 94 -9.51 3.08 -14.59
C LEU A 94 -10.07 3.92 -13.44
N MET A 95 -9.56 3.69 -12.23
CA MET A 95 -9.91 4.50 -11.07
C MET A 95 -9.25 5.89 -11.20
N GLU A 96 -10.08 6.91 -11.44
CA GLU A 96 -9.61 8.30 -11.61
C GLU A 96 -9.43 9.02 -10.26
N ASN A 97 -10.11 8.55 -9.22
CA ASN A 97 -10.03 9.16 -7.89
C ASN A 97 -10.17 8.11 -6.79
N ILE A 98 -9.10 7.93 -6.05
CA ILE A 98 -9.04 6.94 -4.96
C ILE A 98 -9.86 7.38 -3.72
N TYR A 99 -10.18 8.67 -3.59
CA TYR A 99 -11.00 9.20 -2.50
C TYR A 99 -12.51 9.21 -2.81
N SER A 100 -12.92 8.99 -4.06
CA SER A 100 -14.34 9.00 -4.43
C SER A 100 -15.08 7.73 -4.03
N ALA A 101 -14.38 6.67 -3.70
CA ALA A 101 -14.96 5.56 -2.98
C ALA A 101 -15.32 6.08 -1.58
N ASP A 102 -16.62 6.20 -1.32
CA ASP A 102 -17.22 6.65 -0.07
C ASP A 102 -16.41 6.15 1.15
N THR A 103 -15.59 7.03 1.74
CA THR A 103 -14.66 6.71 2.84
C THR A 103 -15.40 6.25 4.11
N SER A 104 -16.72 6.35 4.13
CA SER A 104 -17.60 5.83 5.18
C SER A 104 -18.05 4.38 4.95
N ARG A 105 -17.82 3.82 3.76
CA ARG A 105 -18.05 2.40 3.47
C ARG A 105 -16.72 1.77 3.09
N SER A 106 -16.22 0.93 3.97
CA SER A 106 -15.14 0.00 3.63
C SER A 106 -15.34 -0.48 2.20
N ALA A 107 -14.34 -0.27 1.33
CA ALA A 107 -14.36 -0.70 -0.08
C ALA A 107 -14.40 -2.24 -0.24
N ILE A 108 -15.14 -2.92 0.63
CA ILE A 108 -15.17 -4.37 0.83
C ILE A 108 -15.92 -5.10 -0.29
N GLU A 109 -16.66 -4.40 -1.14
CA GLU A 109 -17.54 -5.06 -2.12
C GLU A 109 -17.27 -4.73 -3.59
N GLN A 110 -16.26 -3.94 -3.92
CA GLN A 110 -15.96 -3.66 -5.33
C GLN A 110 -14.84 -4.59 -5.80
N ASP A 111 -15.08 -5.25 -6.93
CA ASP A 111 -14.05 -6.01 -7.65
C ASP A 111 -13.01 -5.02 -8.17
N VAL A 112 -11.95 -4.81 -7.39
CA VAL A 112 -10.87 -3.88 -7.70
C VAL A 112 -9.65 -4.71 -8.09
N VAL A 113 -9.04 -4.36 -9.23
CA VAL A 113 -7.88 -5.04 -9.79
C VAL A 113 -6.73 -4.05 -9.92
N LEU A 114 -5.60 -4.40 -9.35
CA LEU A 114 -4.33 -3.68 -9.53
C LEU A 114 -3.54 -4.34 -10.65
N HIS A 115 -3.18 -3.57 -11.68
CA HIS A 115 -2.36 -4.02 -12.79
C HIS A 115 -0.89 -3.69 -12.55
N CYS A 116 -0.04 -4.71 -12.63
CA CYS A 116 1.41 -4.57 -12.52
C CYS A 116 2.00 -4.05 -13.83
N ARG A 117 2.96 -3.13 -13.77
CA ARG A 117 3.69 -2.59 -14.95
C ARG A 117 4.38 -3.68 -15.78
N SER A 118 4.82 -4.76 -15.16
CA SER A 118 5.49 -5.91 -15.83
C SER A 118 4.54 -6.88 -16.50
N GLY A 119 3.23 -6.65 -16.44
CA GLY A 119 2.17 -7.57 -16.82
C GLY A 119 1.74 -8.46 -15.65
N GLY A 120 0.49 -8.80 -15.62
CA GLY A 120 -0.15 -9.48 -14.48
C GLY A 120 -1.06 -8.55 -13.70
N SER A 121 -1.92 -9.15 -12.90
CA SER A 121 -2.90 -8.41 -12.11
C SER A 121 -3.16 -9.11 -10.78
N TYR A 122 -3.60 -8.33 -9.81
CA TYR A 122 -3.98 -8.77 -8.47
C TYR A 122 -5.41 -8.33 -8.19
N ASP A 123 -6.27 -9.26 -7.74
CA ASP A 123 -7.51 -8.87 -7.07
C ASP A 123 -7.14 -8.23 -5.73
N VAL A 124 -7.55 -7.00 -5.48
CA VAL A 124 -7.10 -6.28 -4.29
C VAL A 124 -8.24 -5.67 -3.48
N HIS A 125 -8.03 -5.59 -2.18
CA HIS A 125 -8.75 -4.67 -1.30
C HIS A 125 -7.80 -3.53 -0.94
N TYR A 126 -8.31 -2.32 -0.86
CA TYR A 126 -7.50 -1.19 -0.41
C TYR A 126 -8.23 -0.35 0.65
N SER A 127 -7.45 0.29 1.49
CA SER A 127 -7.91 1.29 2.43
C SER A 127 -7.01 2.51 2.39
N ILE A 128 -7.58 3.69 2.56
CA ILE A 128 -6.84 4.94 2.64
C ILE A 128 -7.14 5.64 3.96
N THR A 129 -6.09 6.04 4.65
CA THR A 129 -6.19 6.70 5.96
C THR A 129 -5.39 7.99 5.93
N PRO A 130 -5.99 9.14 6.31
CA PRO A 130 -5.26 10.41 6.37
C PRO A 130 -4.16 10.36 7.45
N LEU A 131 -3.01 10.94 7.14
CA LEU A 131 -1.92 11.19 8.07
C LEU A 131 -2.04 12.59 8.63
N SER A 132 -2.20 12.69 9.96
CA SER A 132 -2.27 13.97 10.65
C SER A 132 -1.12 14.09 11.66
N THR A 133 -0.58 15.29 11.76
CA THR A 133 0.38 15.67 12.80
C THR A 133 -0.31 15.83 14.16
N LEU A 134 0.45 15.96 15.23
CA LEU A 134 -0.08 16.12 16.60
C LEU A 134 -0.94 17.38 16.78
N ASP A 135 -0.74 18.38 15.95
CA ASP A 135 -1.54 19.62 15.90
C ASP A 135 -2.81 19.48 15.04
N GLY A 136 -3.06 18.30 14.47
CA GLY A 136 -4.23 18.00 13.65
C GLY A 136 -4.11 18.40 12.18
N SER A 137 -2.94 18.91 11.74
CA SER A 137 -2.71 19.25 10.33
C SER A 137 -2.57 17.98 9.50
N ASN A 138 -3.31 17.86 8.40
CA ASN A 138 -3.18 16.76 7.47
C ASN A 138 -1.90 16.95 6.62
N ILE A 139 -1.04 15.94 6.58
CA ILE A 139 0.23 15.95 5.84
C ILE A 139 0.23 14.98 4.65
N GLY A 140 -0.83 14.22 4.47
CA GLY A 140 -0.94 13.23 3.41
C GLY A 140 -1.84 12.07 3.79
N SER A 141 -1.62 10.91 3.19
CA SER A 141 -2.38 9.70 3.50
C SER A 141 -1.53 8.45 3.35
N VAL A 142 -1.93 7.39 4.04
CA VAL A 142 -1.43 6.03 3.86
C VAL A 142 -2.48 5.21 3.13
N LEU A 143 -2.06 4.59 2.05
CA LEU A 143 -2.81 3.59 1.31
C LEU A 143 -2.25 2.21 1.65
N VAL A 144 -3.13 1.32 2.10
CA VAL A 144 -2.82 -0.09 2.34
C VAL A 144 -3.59 -0.92 1.31
N ILE A 145 -2.89 -1.81 0.61
CA ILE A 145 -3.45 -2.67 -0.43
C ILE A 145 -3.17 -4.13 -0.07
N GLN A 146 -4.23 -4.90 0.06
CA GLN A 146 -4.20 -6.33 0.36
C GLN A 146 -4.46 -7.14 -0.91
N ASP A 147 -3.57 -8.09 -1.23
CA ASP A 147 -3.81 -9.09 -2.27
C ASP A 147 -4.83 -10.12 -1.78
N VAL A 148 -5.96 -10.20 -2.45
CA VAL A 148 -7.03 -11.16 -2.16
C VAL A 148 -7.25 -12.15 -3.30
N THR A 149 -6.31 -12.23 -4.25
CA THR A 149 -6.40 -13.05 -5.46
C THR A 149 -6.65 -14.52 -5.14
N GLU A 150 -5.86 -15.11 -4.24
CA GLU A 150 -6.04 -16.51 -3.86
C GLU A 150 -7.34 -16.75 -3.09
N SER A 151 -7.67 -15.88 -2.15
CA SER A 151 -8.92 -15.98 -1.38
C SER A 151 -10.14 -15.93 -2.30
N ARG A 152 -10.13 -15.00 -3.27
CA ARG A 152 -11.23 -14.92 -4.26
C ARG A 152 -11.29 -16.14 -5.18
N LYS A 153 -10.15 -16.66 -5.63
CA LYS A 153 -10.11 -17.91 -6.41
C LYS A 153 -10.72 -19.07 -5.63
N MET A 154 -10.35 -19.23 -4.37
CA MET A 154 -10.92 -20.28 -3.51
C MET A 154 -12.42 -20.11 -3.31
N LEU A 155 -12.90 -18.89 -3.03
CA LEU A 155 -14.32 -18.61 -2.88
C LEU A 155 -15.10 -18.91 -4.15
N ARG A 156 -14.56 -18.51 -5.34
CA ARG A 156 -15.17 -18.84 -6.64
C ARG A 156 -15.24 -20.36 -6.85
N GLN A 157 -14.18 -21.10 -6.53
CA GLN A 157 -14.17 -22.57 -6.63
C GLN A 157 -15.16 -23.23 -5.68
N LEU A 158 -15.22 -22.78 -4.42
CA LEU A 158 -16.20 -23.29 -3.45
C LEU A 158 -17.65 -23.00 -3.89
N SER A 159 -17.90 -21.78 -4.36
CA SER A 159 -19.23 -21.39 -4.88
C SER A 159 -19.61 -22.22 -6.11
N TYR A 160 -18.64 -22.46 -7.01
CA TYR A 160 -18.87 -23.31 -8.18
C TYR A 160 -19.17 -24.75 -7.77
N SER A 161 -18.38 -25.35 -6.87
CA SER A 161 -18.59 -26.71 -6.37
C SER A 161 -19.90 -26.85 -5.61
N ALA A 162 -20.33 -25.81 -4.89
CA ALA A 162 -21.61 -25.80 -4.18
C ALA A 162 -22.82 -25.69 -5.10
N SER A 163 -22.64 -25.20 -6.33
CA SER A 163 -23.73 -24.93 -7.29
C SER A 163 -23.73 -25.87 -8.49
N HIS A 164 -22.67 -26.63 -8.73
CA HIS A 164 -22.52 -27.54 -9.88
C HIS A 164 -22.20 -28.96 -9.44
N ASP A 165 -22.60 -29.92 -10.26
CA ASP A 165 -22.26 -31.33 -10.10
C ASP A 165 -20.80 -31.56 -10.58
N ALA A 166 -20.02 -32.25 -9.74
CA ALA A 166 -18.58 -32.44 -9.98
C ALA A 166 -18.26 -33.31 -11.21
N LEU A 167 -19.19 -34.14 -11.66
CA LEU A 167 -18.99 -35.06 -12.78
C LEU A 167 -19.45 -34.48 -14.10
N THR A 168 -20.61 -33.82 -14.09
CA THR A 168 -21.28 -33.31 -15.30
C THR A 168 -21.02 -31.83 -15.56
N HIS A 169 -20.51 -31.09 -14.57
CA HIS A 169 -20.34 -29.63 -14.57
C HIS A 169 -21.63 -28.84 -14.80
N LEU A 170 -22.80 -29.51 -14.69
CA LEU A 170 -24.09 -28.85 -14.77
C LEU A 170 -24.52 -28.29 -13.40
N ALA A 171 -25.43 -27.33 -13.41
CA ALA A 171 -26.04 -26.87 -12.17
C ALA A 171 -26.61 -28.07 -11.37
N ASN A 172 -26.22 -28.17 -10.11
CA ASN A 172 -26.72 -29.22 -9.25
C ASN A 172 -28.24 -29.02 -8.97
N ARG A 173 -28.89 -30.05 -8.46
CA ARG A 173 -30.31 -30.03 -8.21
C ARG A 173 -30.79 -28.83 -7.39
N ALA A 174 -30.03 -28.48 -6.35
CA ALA A 174 -30.38 -27.35 -5.47
C ALA A 174 -30.30 -25.99 -6.19
N SER A 175 -29.26 -25.78 -7.01
CA SER A 175 -29.13 -24.59 -7.85
C SER A 175 -30.21 -24.48 -8.91
N PHE A 176 -30.54 -25.62 -9.56
CA PHE A 176 -31.58 -25.67 -10.57
C PHE A 176 -32.97 -25.33 -9.95
N GLU A 177 -33.31 -25.95 -8.83
CA GLU A 177 -34.58 -25.68 -8.13
C GLU A 177 -34.70 -24.21 -7.67
N LYS A 178 -33.55 -23.61 -7.21
CA LYS A 178 -33.50 -22.20 -6.82
C LYS A 178 -33.76 -21.28 -8.02
N GLN A 179 -33.09 -21.51 -9.15
CA GLN A 179 -33.23 -20.71 -10.37
C GLN A 179 -34.65 -20.82 -10.94
N LEU A 180 -35.21 -22.03 -10.96
CA LEU A 180 -36.60 -22.27 -11.42
C LEU A 180 -37.59 -21.47 -10.57
N ARG A 181 -37.41 -21.46 -9.25
CA ARG A 181 -38.29 -20.72 -8.32
C ARG A 181 -38.24 -19.21 -8.57
N ILE A 182 -37.05 -18.67 -8.82
CA ILE A 182 -36.87 -17.25 -9.14
C ILE A 182 -37.57 -16.89 -10.45
N LEU A 183 -37.39 -17.69 -11.50
CA LEU A 183 -38.07 -17.49 -12.79
C LEU A 183 -39.57 -17.53 -12.68
N LEU A 184 -40.14 -18.47 -11.90
CA LEU A 184 -41.57 -18.56 -11.69
C LEU A 184 -42.15 -17.37 -10.90
N GLN A 185 -41.36 -16.73 -10.05
CA GLN A 185 -41.78 -15.51 -9.32
C GLN A 185 -41.71 -14.23 -10.18
N THR A 186 -40.93 -14.22 -11.25
CA THR A 186 -40.77 -13.05 -12.13
C THR A 186 -41.82 -13.03 -13.24
N VAL A 187 -42.58 -14.12 -13.45
CA VAL A 187 -43.60 -14.26 -14.50
C VAL A 187 -45.02 -13.98 -13.97
N ASN A 188 -45.18 -13.76 -12.66
CA ASN A 188 -46.43 -13.30 -12.04
C ASN A 188 -46.31 -11.80 -11.67
#